data_033158342dddedec03bd3b31322e9737
#
_entry.id   033158342dddedec03bd3b31322e9737
#
_cell.length_a   1.000
_cell.length_b   1.000
_cell.length_c   1.000
_cell.angle_alpha   90.00
_cell.angle_beta   90.00
_cell.angle_gamma   90.00
#
_symmetry.space_group_name_H-M   'P 1'
#
loop_
_entity.id
_entity.type
_entity.pdbx_description
1 polymer ?
#
loop_
_entity_poly.entity_id
_entity_poly.type
_entity_poly.pdbx_seq_one_letter_code
_entity_poly.pdbx_strand_id
1 'polypeptide(L)'
;GGEMTTVAVRLARAYTKKEKIMICGYHGWHDWYLATNISNHNNLDNHLLPGLNPLGVPKALRDTIIPFNFNNFEDLINIVKERANECAAIIMEPARNSLADKSFLNEIRKIASKNNCVLIFDEITSAWRNDTSGIHKELGVNPDLATFGKTMANGIPIAALIGKKKIMEQVKNTFISSTNWTERLGPACAVAFIKKHKRLNLGKILQNKGKKIRDIWTQSAEDSNLKIKIDGILPLSSFKIETQNKDDWPIIITYFIQEMLKKKILASDRCYSNYCQSDGLLD
;
A
#
# COMPACT_ATOMS: atom_id res chain seq x y z
N GLY A 1 -9.44 -5.91 -0.52
CA GLY A 1 -8.68 -4.65 -0.38
C GLY A 1 -9.32 -3.52 -1.16
N GLY A 2 -9.35 -3.56 -2.48
CA GLY A 2 -9.91 -2.50 -3.33
C GLY A 2 -11.36 -2.14 -3.01
N GLU A 3 -12.17 -3.07 -2.58
CA GLU A 3 -13.53 -2.77 -2.10
C GLU A 3 -13.51 -1.80 -0.90
N MET A 4 -12.64 -2.05 0.08
CA MET A 4 -12.56 -1.19 1.27
C MET A 4 -11.96 0.19 0.96
N THR A 5 -11.02 0.30 0.03
CA THR A 5 -10.56 1.62 -0.44
C THR A 5 -11.66 2.38 -1.18
N THR A 6 -12.48 1.68 -1.97
CA THR A 6 -13.66 2.26 -2.63
C THR A 6 -14.70 2.74 -1.60
N VAL A 7 -14.97 1.95 -0.56
CA VAL A 7 -15.85 2.36 0.55
C VAL A 7 -15.28 3.59 1.25
N ALA A 8 -13.98 3.61 1.57
CA ALA A 8 -13.33 4.74 2.23
C ALA A 8 -13.47 6.05 1.41
N VAL A 9 -13.21 5.98 0.11
CA VAL A 9 -13.37 7.11 -0.83
C VAL A 9 -14.82 7.58 -0.89
N ARG A 10 -15.78 6.65 -0.98
CA ARG A 10 -17.21 7.00 -0.99
C ARG A 10 -17.63 7.71 0.30
N LEU A 11 -17.22 7.21 1.47
CA LEU A 11 -17.53 7.85 2.75
C LEU A 11 -16.88 9.23 2.88
N ALA A 12 -15.66 9.39 2.41
CA ALA A 12 -14.97 10.68 2.37
C ALA A 12 -15.73 11.71 1.52
N ARG A 13 -16.15 11.33 0.30
CA ARG A 13 -16.98 12.17 -0.58
C ARG A 13 -18.32 12.51 0.08
N ALA A 14 -19.00 11.54 0.68
CA ALA A 14 -20.26 11.75 1.36
C ALA A 14 -20.14 12.71 2.55
N TYR A 15 -19.05 12.58 3.32
CA TYR A 15 -18.78 13.41 4.49
C TYR A 15 -18.42 14.84 4.14
N THR A 16 -17.50 15.02 3.18
CA THR A 16 -16.97 16.35 2.82
C THR A 16 -17.83 17.11 1.81
N LYS A 17 -18.72 16.41 1.07
CA LYS A 17 -19.49 16.94 -0.06
C LYS A 17 -18.59 17.42 -1.21
N LYS A 18 -17.38 16.88 -1.30
CA LYS A 18 -16.40 17.16 -2.36
C LYS A 18 -16.17 15.91 -3.19
N GLU A 19 -15.58 16.04 -4.38
CA GLU A 19 -15.51 14.95 -5.36
C GLU A 19 -14.09 14.43 -5.60
N LYS A 20 -13.08 15.31 -5.59
CA LYS A 20 -11.71 14.93 -5.99
C LYS A 20 -10.98 14.17 -4.90
N ILE A 21 -10.11 13.26 -5.33
CA ILE A 21 -9.27 12.43 -4.45
C ILE A 21 -7.82 12.61 -4.86
N MET A 22 -6.95 12.98 -3.93
CA MET A 22 -5.51 12.92 -4.11
C MET A 22 -5.01 11.53 -3.75
N ILE A 23 -4.18 10.91 -4.61
CA ILE A 23 -3.69 9.55 -4.41
C ILE A 23 -2.18 9.45 -4.42
N CYS A 24 -1.63 8.56 -3.59
CA CYS A 24 -0.24 8.13 -3.66
C CYS A 24 -0.11 6.64 -3.33
N GLY A 25 0.20 5.83 -4.32
CA GLY A 25 0.32 4.38 -4.19
C GLY A 25 -0.76 3.61 -4.95
N TYR A 26 -0.88 2.31 -4.66
CA TYR A 26 -1.84 1.41 -5.27
C TYR A 26 -3.04 1.17 -4.37
N HIS A 27 -4.25 1.46 -4.85
CA HIS A 27 -5.46 1.40 -4.03
C HIS A 27 -6.56 0.49 -4.62
N GLY A 28 -6.21 -0.49 -5.40
CA GLY A 28 -7.13 -1.41 -6.05
C GLY A 28 -7.30 -1.09 -7.55
N TRP A 29 -8.20 -1.83 -8.19
CA TRP A 29 -8.41 -1.80 -9.64
C TRP A 29 -9.76 -1.22 -10.06
N HIS A 30 -10.54 -0.67 -9.10
CA HIS A 30 -11.86 -0.11 -9.38
C HIS A 30 -11.78 1.15 -10.22
N ASP A 31 -12.86 1.45 -10.91
CA ASP A 31 -12.96 2.56 -11.87
C ASP A 31 -12.45 3.88 -11.31
N TRP A 32 -12.79 4.20 -10.06
CA TRP A 32 -12.35 5.44 -9.45
C TRP A 32 -10.83 5.58 -9.41
N TYR A 33 -10.09 4.49 -9.19
CA TYR A 33 -8.64 4.51 -9.15
C TYR A 33 -8.03 4.55 -10.56
N LEU A 34 -8.51 3.69 -11.47
CA LEU A 34 -8.04 3.66 -12.86
C LEU A 34 -8.37 4.94 -13.64
N ALA A 35 -9.38 5.71 -13.20
CA ALA A 35 -9.71 7.01 -13.75
C ALA A 35 -8.53 8.00 -13.75
N THR A 36 -7.52 7.78 -12.90
CA THR A 36 -6.27 8.56 -12.88
C THR A 36 -5.59 8.60 -14.25
N ASN A 37 -5.64 7.50 -15.03
CA ASN A 37 -5.03 7.42 -16.36
C ASN A 37 -5.91 7.95 -17.50
N ILE A 38 -7.15 8.42 -17.24
CA ILE A 38 -7.97 9.04 -18.26
C ILE A 38 -7.43 10.42 -18.65
N SER A 39 -6.89 11.16 -17.71
CA SER A 39 -6.34 12.51 -17.94
C SER A 39 -4.96 12.47 -18.59
N ASN A 40 -4.12 11.55 -18.14
CA ASN A 40 -2.81 11.25 -18.70
C ASN A 40 -2.51 9.76 -18.50
N HIS A 41 -2.19 9.05 -19.57
CA HIS A 41 -1.95 7.60 -19.57
C HIS A 41 -0.81 7.14 -18.65
N ASN A 42 0.08 8.03 -18.25
CA ASN A 42 1.26 7.71 -17.44
C ASN A 42 1.09 8.07 -15.94
N ASN A 43 -0.06 8.58 -15.53
CA ASN A 43 -0.28 9.03 -14.16
C ASN A 43 -0.11 7.94 -13.10
N LEU A 44 -0.34 6.67 -13.45
CA LEU A 44 -0.16 5.52 -12.54
C LEU A 44 1.20 4.81 -12.66
N ASP A 45 2.09 5.22 -13.54
CA ASP A 45 3.34 4.52 -13.80
C ASP A 45 4.21 4.40 -12.54
N ASN A 46 4.28 5.46 -11.74
CA ASN A 46 5.03 5.49 -10.48
C ASN A 46 4.25 4.89 -9.28
N HIS A 47 2.94 4.63 -9.44
CA HIS A 47 2.06 4.18 -8.36
C HIS A 47 1.74 2.69 -8.43
N LEU A 48 1.74 2.11 -9.61
CA LEU A 48 1.43 0.69 -9.81
C LEU A 48 2.31 0.06 -10.87
N LEU A 49 1.97 0.22 -12.14
CA LEU A 49 2.68 -0.33 -13.30
C LEU A 49 2.61 0.64 -14.47
N PRO A 50 3.67 0.76 -15.29
CA PRO A 50 3.64 1.51 -16.52
C PRO A 50 2.62 0.94 -17.53
N GLY A 51 2.04 1.83 -18.33
CA GLY A 51 1.20 1.44 -19.47
C GLY A 51 -0.19 0.91 -19.12
N LEU A 52 -0.71 1.16 -17.92
CA LEU A 52 -2.07 0.77 -17.54
C LEU A 52 -3.12 1.52 -18.35
N ASN A 53 -3.88 0.78 -19.16
CA ASN A 53 -4.97 1.34 -19.96
C ASN A 53 -6.27 1.40 -19.14
N PRO A 54 -6.92 2.57 -19.01
CA PRO A 54 -8.21 2.71 -18.33
C PRO A 54 -9.40 2.29 -19.22
N LEU A 55 -9.21 1.30 -20.08
CA LEU A 55 -10.28 0.78 -20.97
C LEU A 55 -11.46 0.30 -20.14
N GLY A 56 -12.65 0.76 -20.50
CA GLY A 56 -13.90 0.45 -19.79
C GLY A 56 -14.26 1.42 -18.66
N VAL A 57 -13.33 2.27 -18.23
CA VAL A 57 -13.61 3.29 -17.20
C VAL A 57 -14.37 4.47 -17.82
N PRO A 58 -15.51 4.90 -17.22
CA PRO A 58 -16.31 6.01 -17.74
C PRO A 58 -15.52 7.32 -17.84
N LYS A 59 -15.59 7.98 -19.01
CA LYS A 59 -14.89 9.27 -19.24
C LYS A 59 -15.35 10.39 -18.30
N ALA A 60 -16.56 10.30 -17.76
CA ALA A 60 -17.08 11.23 -16.75
C ALA A 60 -16.27 11.27 -15.45
N LEU A 61 -15.44 10.25 -15.18
CA LEU A 61 -14.53 10.23 -14.03
C LEU A 61 -13.19 10.97 -14.29
N ARG A 62 -12.98 11.53 -15.47
CA ARG A 62 -11.80 12.34 -15.78
C ARG A 62 -11.62 13.45 -14.74
N ASP A 63 -10.38 13.69 -14.33
CA ASP A 63 -9.96 14.74 -13.38
C ASP A 63 -10.56 14.64 -11.97
N THR A 64 -11.21 13.52 -11.64
CA THR A 64 -11.68 13.25 -10.27
C THR A 64 -10.58 12.69 -9.36
N ILE A 65 -9.47 12.21 -9.94
CA ILE A 65 -8.34 11.63 -9.21
C ILE A 65 -7.05 12.37 -9.59
N ILE A 66 -6.30 12.77 -8.59
CA ILE A 66 -5.10 13.59 -8.73
C ILE A 66 -3.93 12.84 -8.08
N PRO A 67 -2.99 12.28 -8.84
CA PRO A 67 -1.83 11.61 -8.29
C PRO A 67 -0.81 12.61 -7.75
N PHE A 68 -0.08 12.26 -6.70
CA PHE A 68 1.10 12.98 -6.21
C PHE A 68 2.21 11.98 -5.86
N ASN A 69 3.47 12.40 -6.01
CA ASN A 69 4.61 11.52 -5.82
C ASN A 69 4.97 11.33 -4.34
N PHE A 70 5.38 10.10 -4.02
CA PHE A 70 5.75 9.69 -2.67
C PHE A 70 6.98 10.45 -2.17
N ASN A 71 6.92 10.98 -0.93
CA ASN A 71 7.96 11.79 -0.30
C ASN A 71 8.39 13.04 -1.11
N ASN A 72 7.54 13.55 -2.00
CA ASN A 72 7.77 14.75 -2.79
C ASN A 72 6.92 15.92 -2.29
N PHE A 73 7.52 16.81 -1.49
CA PHE A 73 6.85 18.00 -0.93
C PHE A 73 6.44 19.00 -1.99
N GLU A 74 7.27 19.24 -2.97
CA GLU A 74 7.02 20.26 -4.00
C GLU A 74 5.81 19.91 -4.83
N ASP A 75 5.74 18.65 -5.28
CA ASP A 75 4.60 18.11 -6.02
C ASP A 75 3.31 18.24 -5.21
N LEU A 76 3.33 17.78 -3.95
CA LEU A 76 2.18 17.89 -3.07
C LEU A 76 1.71 19.33 -2.86
N ILE A 77 2.62 20.27 -2.60
CA ILE A 77 2.28 21.68 -2.35
C ILE A 77 1.69 22.34 -3.60
N ASN A 78 2.21 22.04 -4.78
CA ASN A 78 1.69 22.59 -6.03
C ASN A 78 0.25 22.11 -6.28
N ILE A 79 -0.02 20.83 -6.11
CA ILE A 79 -1.38 20.26 -6.23
C ILE A 79 -2.33 20.87 -5.19
N VAL A 80 -1.86 21.04 -3.95
CA VAL A 80 -2.68 21.59 -2.86
C VAL A 80 -3.07 23.04 -3.12
N LYS A 81 -2.15 23.87 -3.64
CA LYS A 81 -2.45 25.26 -3.97
C LYS A 81 -3.60 25.39 -4.96
N GLU A 82 -3.65 24.49 -5.93
CA GLU A 82 -4.63 24.54 -7.01
C GLU A 82 -5.95 23.84 -6.71
N ARG A 83 -5.89 22.73 -5.96
CA ARG A 83 -6.98 21.74 -5.91
C ARG A 83 -7.50 21.39 -4.52
N ALA A 84 -6.88 21.89 -3.43
CA ALA A 84 -7.24 21.46 -2.06
C ALA A 84 -8.71 21.71 -1.69
N ASN A 85 -9.30 22.79 -2.18
CA ASN A 85 -10.70 23.14 -1.89
C ASN A 85 -11.70 22.15 -2.48
N GLU A 86 -11.34 21.42 -3.55
CA GLU A 86 -12.16 20.44 -4.23
C GLU A 86 -11.91 19.00 -3.72
N CYS A 87 -10.87 18.84 -2.87
CA CYS A 87 -10.40 17.52 -2.44
C CYS A 87 -11.25 16.97 -1.29
N ALA A 88 -11.88 15.82 -1.52
CA ALA A 88 -12.61 15.05 -0.51
C ALA A 88 -11.68 14.26 0.40
N ALA A 89 -10.64 13.66 -0.17
CA ALA A 89 -9.69 12.85 0.57
C ALA A 89 -8.29 12.86 -0.05
N ILE A 90 -7.31 12.64 0.83
CA ILE A 90 -5.96 12.23 0.46
C ILE A 90 -5.82 10.78 0.88
N ILE A 91 -5.59 9.87 -0.06
CA ILE A 91 -5.36 8.45 0.22
C ILE A 91 -3.95 8.06 -0.18
N MET A 92 -3.23 7.37 0.72
CA MET A 92 -1.88 6.90 0.43
C MET A 92 -1.53 5.60 1.16
N GLU A 93 -0.59 4.86 0.61
CA GLU A 93 0.12 3.79 1.31
C GLU A 93 1.24 4.45 2.16
N PRO A 94 1.23 4.33 3.50
CA PRO A 94 2.28 4.91 4.33
C PRO A 94 3.62 4.16 4.25
N ALA A 95 3.60 2.94 3.75
CA ALA A 95 4.77 2.13 3.46
C ALA A 95 4.45 1.06 2.41
N ARG A 96 5.33 0.91 1.43
CA ARG A 96 5.30 -0.17 0.43
C ARG A 96 6.71 -0.46 -0.07
N ASN A 97 7.17 0.23 -1.11
CA ASN A 97 8.53 0.13 -1.64
C ASN A 97 9.55 0.89 -0.75
N SER A 98 9.07 1.82 0.05
CA SER A 98 9.83 2.52 1.09
C SER A 98 8.89 2.93 2.22
N LEU A 99 9.45 3.40 3.32
CA LEU A 99 8.69 4.00 4.41
C LEU A 99 8.50 5.49 4.11
N ALA A 100 7.31 6.01 4.37
CA ALA A 100 7.08 7.45 4.22
C ALA A 100 7.87 8.25 5.26
N ASP A 101 8.42 9.38 4.85
CA ASP A 101 9.09 10.29 5.76
C ASP A 101 8.09 10.87 6.76
N LYS A 102 8.45 10.87 8.04
CA LYS A 102 7.59 11.38 9.10
C LYS A 102 7.23 12.85 8.90
N SER A 103 8.16 13.65 8.40
CA SER A 103 7.93 15.07 8.05
C SER A 103 6.90 15.20 6.93
N PHE A 104 7.01 14.40 5.90
CA PHE A 104 6.06 14.35 4.78
C PHE A 104 4.65 13.96 5.26
N LEU A 105 4.52 12.92 6.07
CA LEU A 105 3.23 12.50 6.62
C LEU A 105 2.61 13.56 7.54
N ASN A 106 3.42 14.23 8.35
CA ASN A 106 2.94 15.33 9.20
C ASN A 106 2.39 16.49 8.36
N GLU A 107 3.06 16.82 7.25
CA GLU A 107 2.58 17.86 6.35
C GLU A 107 1.27 17.46 5.65
N ILE A 108 1.18 16.23 5.15
CA ILE A 108 -0.08 15.68 4.61
C ILE A 108 -1.21 15.76 5.66
N ARG A 109 -0.92 15.43 6.93
CA ARG A 109 -1.91 15.52 8.00
C ARG A 109 -2.38 16.97 8.23
N LYS A 110 -1.46 17.95 8.22
CA LYS A 110 -1.80 19.37 8.32
C LYS A 110 -2.64 19.85 7.14
N ILE A 111 -2.22 19.50 5.93
CA ILE A 111 -2.95 19.82 4.69
C ILE A 111 -4.38 19.28 4.75
N ALA A 112 -4.54 18.02 5.07
CA ALA A 112 -5.85 17.39 5.17
C ALA A 112 -6.73 18.08 6.20
N SER A 113 -6.18 18.44 7.37
CA SER A 113 -6.92 19.13 8.43
C SER A 113 -7.33 20.56 8.01
N LYS A 114 -6.40 21.32 7.41
CA LYS A 114 -6.64 22.70 6.99
C LYS A 114 -7.72 22.81 5.89
N ASN A 115 -7.78 21.83 5.00
CA ASN A 115 -8.65 21.88 3.83
C ASN A 115 -9.93 21.03 3.98
N ASN A 116 -10.26 20.57 5.19
CA ASN A 116 -11.39 19.66 5.39
C ASN A 116 -11.37 18.44 4.44
N CYS A 117 -10.19 17.87 4.19
CA CYS A 117 -10.00 16.61 3.49
C CYS A 117 -9.92 15.46 4.49
N VAL A 118 -10.44 14.30 4.11
CA VAL A 118 -10.27 13.06 4.88
C VAL A 118 -8.90 12.45 4.56
N LEU A 119 -8.04 12.26 5.56
CA LEU A 119 -6.80 11.51 5.38
C LEU A 119 -7.07 10.02 5.53
N ILE A 120 -6.77 9.26 4.49
CA ILE A 120 -6.96 7.81 4.43
C ILE A 120 -5.59 7.14 4.29
N PHE A 121 -5.24 6.23 5.21
CA PHE A 121 -4.09 5.36 5.03
C PHE A 121 -4.52 3.98 4.54
N ASP A 122 -3.96 3.59 3.42
CA ASP A 122 -4.10 2.25 2.88
C ASP A 122 -3.03 1.34 3.50
N GLU A 123 -3.43 0.64 4.55
CA GLU A 123 -2.59 -0.27 5.32
C GLU A 123 -2.73 -1.73 4.88
N ILE A 124 -3.39 -1.97 3.75
CA ILE A 124 -3.66 -3.34 3.25
C ILE A 124 -2.36 -4.13 3.06
N THR A 125 -1.27 -3.47 2.65
CA THR A 125 0.04 -4.11 2.45
C THR A 125 0.93 -4.03 3.69
N SER A 126 0.90 -2.92 4.41
CA SER A 126 1.86 -2.56 5.48
C SER A 126 1.45 -3.02 6.87
N ALA A 127 0.14 -3.13 7.17
CA ALA A 127 -0.32 -3.54 8.49
C ALA A 127 0.18 -4.95 8.87
N TRP A 128 0.41 -5.13 10.17
CA TRP A 128 0.90 -6.38 10.78
C TRP A 128 2.26 -6.88 10.25
N ARG A 129 3.06 -5.99 9.67
CA ARG A 129 4.42 -6.34 9.22
C ARG A 129 5.46 -6.06 10.30
N ASN A 130 5.44 -4.87 10.87
CA ASN A 130 6.40 -4.46 11.90
C ASN A 130 5.87 -4.68 13.32
N ASP A 131 4.56 -4.56 13.53
CA ASP A 131 3.91 -4.69 14.83
C ASP A 131 2.48 -5.24 14.67
N THR A 132 1.77 -5.44 15.79
CA THR A 132 0.35 -5.84 15.80
C THR A 132 -0.56 -4.62 15.56
N SER A 133 -0.23 -3.82 14.55
CA SER A 133 -0.96 -2.59 14.20
C SER A 133 -0.73 -2.20 12.74
N GLY A 134 -1.31 -1.08 12.31
CA GLY A 134 -0.91 -0.40 11.10
C GLY A 134 0.42 0.32 11.30
N ILE A 135 1.22 0.44 10.24
CA ILE A 135 2.55 1.08 10.29
C ILE A 135 2.48 2.56 10.68
N HIS A 136 1.34 3.20 10.45
CA HIS A 136 1.11 4.59 10.86
C HIS A 136 1.32 4.83 12.36
N LYS A 137 1.16 3.80 13.20
CA LYS A 137 1.43 3.89 14.64
C LYS A 137 2.91 4.11 14.93
N GLU A 138 3.78 3.40 14.23
CA GLU A 138 5.23 3.58 14.29
C GLU A 138 5.63 4.98 13.78
N LEU A 139 5.01 5.44 12.71
CA LEU A 139 5.24 6.76 12.12
C LEU A 139 4.67 7.91 12.96
N GLY A 140 3.77 7.63 13.90
CA GLY A 140 3.20 8.62 14.83
C GLY A 140 2.20 9.58 14.17
N VAL A 141 1.63 9.24 13.00
CA VAL A 141 0.64 10.05 12.29
C VAL A 141 -0.67 9.28 12.16
N ASN A 142 -1.75 9.82 12.73
CA ASN A 142 -3.05 9.17 12.70
C ASN A 142 -3.88 9.64 11.50
N PRO A 143 -4.37 8.71 10.64
CA PRO A 143 -5.33 9.02 9.60
C PRO A 143 -6.73 9.26 10.16
N ASP A 144 -7.63 9.76 9.32
CA ASP A 144 -9.06 9.82 9.63
C ASP A 144 -9.77 8.48 9.38
N LEU A 145 -9.31 7.77 8.36
CA LEU A 145 -9.73 6.40 7.99
C LEU A 145 -8.49 5.56 7.69
N ALA A 146 -8.56 4.27 7.98
CA ALA A 146 -7.53 3.30 7.58
C ALA A 146 -8.18 2.01 7.04
N THR A 147 -7.62 1.49 5.93
CA THR A 147 -8.06 0.24 5.31
C THR A 147 -7.09 -0.88 5.63
N PHE A 148 -7.61 -2.06 5.93
CA PHE A 148 -6.85 -3.26 6.29
C PHE A 148 -7.32 -4.45 5.46
N GLY A 149 -6.42 -5.42 5.26
CA GLY A 149 -6.73 -6.63 4.47
C GLY A 149 -5.56 -7.59 4.42
N LYS A 150 -5.42 -8.34 3.33
CA LYS A 150 -4.33 -9.32 3.11
C LYS A 150 -4.10 -10.22 4.32
N THR A 151 -3.09 -9.92 5.14
CA THR A 151 -2.70 -10.74 6.29
C THR A 151 -3.72 -10.74 7.43
N MET A 152 -4.71 -9.85 7.43
CA MET A 152 -5.66 -9.68 8.55
C MET A 152 -6.36 -10.97 8.98
N ALA A 153 -6.66 -11.89 8.07
CA ALA A 153 -7.24 -13.19 8.40
C ALA A 153 -6.44 -14.38 7.85
N ASN A 154 -5.28 -14.10 7.27
CA ASN A 154 -4.24 -15.06 6.89
C ASN A 154 -4.79 -16.32 6.16
N GLY A 155 -5.36 -16.11 4.98
CA GLY A 155 -5.92 -17.15 4.11
C GLY A 155 -7.44 -17.02 3.88
N ILE A 156 -8.16 -16.28 4.69
CA ILE A 156 -9.58 -15.98 4.48
C ILE A 156 -9.72 -14.58 3.87
N PRO A 157 -10.46 -14.43 2.74
CA PRO A 157 -10.64 -13.14 2.09
C PRO A 157 -11.51 -12.21 2.93
N ILE A 158 -10.87 -11.28 3.63
CA ILE A 158 -11.54 -10.22 4.39
C ILE A 158 -10.76 -8.91 4.26
N ALA A 159 -11.47 -7.81 4.33
CA ALA A 159 -10.90 -6.47 4.48
C ALA A 159 -11.76 -5.65 5.45
N ALA A 160 -11.15 -4.67 6.10
CA ALA A 160 -11.84 -3.80 7.05
C ALA A 160 -11.49 -2.34 6.79
N LEU A 161 -12.44 -1.48 7.09
CA LEU A 161 -12.28 -0.04 7.17
C LEU A 161 -12.58 0.39 8.61
N ILE A 162 -11.66 1.13 9.21
CA ILE A 162 -11.85 1.74 10.52
C ILE A 162 -11.53 3.23 10.47
N GLY A 163 -12.09 4.00 11.38
CA GLY A 163 -11.78 5.43 11.44
C GLY A 163 -12.68 6.25 12.35
N LYS A 164 -12.63 7.56 12.16
CA LYS A 164 -13.38 8.52 12.97
C LYS A 164 -14.89 8.31 12.84
N LYS A 165 -15.57 8.22 13.97
CA LYS A 165 -17.02 7.95 14.08
C LYS A 165 -17.85 8.81 13.13
N LYS A 166 -17.61 10.13 13.11
CA LYS A 166 -18.38 11.09 12.29
C LYS A 166 -18.30 10.82 10.77
N ILE A 167 -17.18 10.21 10.30
CA ILE A 167 -17.03 9.84 8.90
C ILE A 167 -17.66 8.47 8.66
N MET A 168 -17.42 7.52 9.56
CA MET A 168 -17.99 6.16 9.46
C MET A 168 -19.54 6.17 9.52
N GLU A 169 -20.14 7.10 10.25
CA GLU A 169 -21.61 7.25 10.32
C GLU A 169 -22.24 7.60 8.97
N GLN A 170 -21.47 8.09 7.99
CA GLN A 170 -21.98 8.33 6.63
C GLN A 170 -22.45 7.03 5.94
N VAL A 171 -22.06 5.89 6.45
CA VAL A 171 -22.58 4.58 6.00
C VAL A 171 -24.12 4.52 6.04
N LYS A 172 -24.74 5.21 6.99
CA LYS A 172 -26.21 5.29 7.12
C LYS A 172 -26.88 6.06 6.00
N ASN A 173 -26.13 6.97 5.34
CA ASN A 173 -26.62 7.87 4.30
C ASN A 173 -26.16 7.46 2.89
N THR A 174 -25.37 6.37 2.80
CA THR A 174 -24.85 5.85 1.53
C THR A 174 -25.22 4.39 1.41
N PHE A 175 -25.67 3.96 0.23
CA PHE A 175 -25.90 2.54 -0.01
C PHE A 175 -24.55 1.82 -0.20
N ILE A 176 -24.16 1.05 0.81
CA ILE A 176 -22.99 0.18 0.81
C ILE A 176 -23.44 -1.19 1.27
N SER A 177 -23.25 -2.21 0.45
CA SER A 177 -23.71 -3.58 0.73
C SER A 177 -22.72 -4.61 0.18
N SER A 178 -22.66 -5.75 0.84
CA SER A 178 -21.95 -6.94 0.39
C SER A 178 -22.66 -8.18 0.94
N THR A 179 -22.76 -9.22 0.16
CA THR A 179 -23.43 -10.48 0.56
C THR A 179 -22.81 -11.09 1.81
N ASN A 180 -21.51 -10.99 1.99
CA ASN A 180 -20.78 -11.67 3.06
C ASN A 180 -20.52 -10.80 4.30
N TRP A 181 -21.14 -9.64 4.43
CA TRP A 181 -20.89 -8.75 5.59
C TRP A 181 -21.31 -9.32 6.94
N THR A 182 -22.30 -10.19 6.95
CA THR A 182 -22.79 -10.88 8.15
C THR A 182 -22.16 -12.27 8.35
N GLU A 183 -21.26 -12.67 7.44
CA GLU A 183 -20.54 -13.93 7.51
C GLU A 183 -19.55 -13.89 8.70
N ARG A 184 -19.45 -15.01 9.45
CA ARG A 184 -18.67 -15.06 10.69
C ARG A 184 -17.23 -15.52 10.51
N LEU A 185 -16.93 -16.27 9.46
CA LEU A 185 -15.63 -16.92 9.27
C LEU A 185 -14.50 -15.89 9.17
N GLY A 186 -14.66 -14.87 8.33
CA GLY A 186 -13.67 -13.81 8.15
C GLY A 186 -13.34 -13.09 9.46
N PRO A 187 -14.32 -12.52 10.18
CA PRO A 187 -14.09 -11.88 11.47
C PRO A 187 -13.48 -12.80 12.54
N ALA A 188 -13.92 -14.06 12.63
CA ALA A 188 -13.38 -15.02 13.58
C ALA A 188 -11.90 -15.31 13.31
N CYS A 189 -11.52 -15.52 12.03
CA CYS A 189 -10.14 -15.73 11.63
C CYS A 189 -9.29 -14.48 11.88
N ALA A 190 -9.81 -13.28 11.59
CA ALA A 190 -9.11 -12.03 11.87
C ALA A 190 -8.80 -11.85 13.36
N VAL A 191 -9.78 -12.12 14.25
CA VAL A 191 -9.58 -12.06 15.70
C VAL A 191 -8.54 -13.09 16.15
N ALA A 192 -8.64 -14.33 15.67
CA ALA A 192 -7.67 -15.38 15.99
C ALA A 192 -6.25 -15.01 15.51
N PHE A 193 -6.12 -14.48 14.30
CA PHE A 193 -4.86 -14.00 13.75
C PHE A 193 -4.25 -12.88 14.60
N ILE A 194 -5.02 -11.83 14.92
CA ILE A 194 -4.53 -10.68 15.70
C ILE A 194 -4.05 -11.13 17.10
N LYS A 195 -4.82 -11.99 17.78
CA LYS A 195 -4.44 -12.55 19.08
C LYS A 195 -3.15 -13.35 18.99
N LYS A 196 -3.00 -14.22 17.99
CA LYS A 196 -1.80 -15.02 17.75
C LYS A 196 -0.59 -14.15 17.40
N HIS A 197 -0.79 -13.16 16.52
CA HIS A 197 0.25 -12.22 16.12
C HIS A 197 0.83 -11.48 17.33
N LYS A 198 -0.03 -10.94 18.20
CA LYS A 198 0.36 -10.27 19.44
C LYS A 198 1.09 -11.21 20.38
N ARG A 199 0.55 -12.42 20.64
CA ARG A 199 1.12 -13.42 21.55
C ARG A 199 2.52 -13.84 21.14
N LEU A 200 2.79 -14.00 19.84
CA LEU A 200 4.08 -14.41 19.29
C LEU A 200 5.05 -13.25 19.11
N ASN A 201 4.64 -12.00 19.32
CA ASN A 201 5.39 -10.81 18.89
C ASN A 201 5.87 -10.95 17.44
N LEU A 202 4.92 -11.32 16.56
CA LEU A 202 5.23 -11.75 15.20
C LEU A 202 5.91 -10.67 14.38
N GLY A 203 5.56 -9.40 14.57
CA GLY A 203 6.21 -8.28 13.88
C GLY A 203 7.73 -8.29 14.07
N LYS A 204 8.21 -8.54 15.31
CA LYS A 204 9.67 -8.64 15.57
C LYS A 204 10.30 -9.84 14.87
N ILE A 205 9.62 -10.98 14.84
CA ILE A 205 10.09 -12.17 14.12
C ILE A 205 10.21 -11.86 12.61
N LEU A 206 9.19 -11.22 12.01
CA LEU A 206 9.20 -10.87 10.60
C LEU A 206 10.30 -9.87 10.25
N GLN A 207 10.55 -8.88 11.12
CA GLN A 207 11.64 -7.94 10.94
C GLN A 207 13.01 -8.63 10.98
N ASN A 208 13.23 -9.53 11.94
CA ASN A 208 14.49 -10.28 12.04
C ASN A 208 14.74 -11.15 10.80
N LYS A 209 13.71 -11.83 10.29
CA LYS A 209 13.78 -12.60 9.04
C LYS A 209 14.05 -11.70 7.83
N GLY A 210 13.36 -10.56 7.75
CA GLY A 210 13.59 -9.60 6.68
C GLY A 210 15.01 -9.03 6.71
N LYS A 211 15.58 -8.81 7.91
CA LYS A 211 16.98 -8.42 8.03
C LYS A 211 17.90 -9.52 7.50
N LYS A 212 17.71 -10.78 7.93
CA LYS A 212 18.51 -11.92 7.45
C LYS A 212 18.47 -12.02 5.92
N ILE A 213 17.27 -11.88 5.31
CA ILE A 213 17.10 -11.89 3.85
C ILE A 213 17.96 -10.79 3.19
N ARG A 214 17.92 -9.57 3.72
CA ARG A 214 18.72 -8.46 3.17
C ARG A 214 20.21 -8.69 3.32
N ASP A 215 20.64 -9.21 4.46
CA ASP A 215 22.05 -9.52 4.73
C ASP A 215 22.55 -10.57 3.70
N ILE A 216 21.76 -11.61 3.42
CA ILE A 216 22.08 -12.64 2.42
C ILE A 216 22.16 -12.02 1.01
N TRP A 217 21.18 -11.18 0.62
CA TRP A 217 21.20 -10.53 -0.69
C TRP A 217 22.40 -9.61 -0.87
N THR A 218 22.75 -8.85 0.18
CA THR A 218 23.93 -7.97 0.17
C THR A 218 25.20 -8.78 -0.01
N GLN A 219 25.40 -9.83 0.80
CA GLN A 219 26.58 -10.69 0.71
C GLN A 219 26.69 -11.38 -0.65
N SER A 220 25.58 -11.94 -1.16
CA SER A 220 25.58 -12.58 -2.48
C SER A 220 25.92 -11.63 -3.62
N ALA A 221 25.49 -10.37 -3.50
CA ALA A 221 25.82 -9.34 -4.47
C ALA A 221 27.31 -8.95 -4.42
N GLU A 222 27.87 -8.80 -3.20
CA GLU A 222 29.29 -8.52 -2.98
C GLU A 222 30.15 -9.67 -3.53
N ASP A 223 29.83 -10.91 -3.20
CA ASP A 223 30.55 -12.10 -3.69
C ASP A 223 30.51 -12.24 -5.21
N SER A 224 29.48 -11.73 -5.84
CA SER A 224 29.29 -11.73 -7.30
C SER A 224 29.74 -10.42 -7.98
N ASN A 225 30.32 -9.49 -7.23
CA ASN A 225 30.70 -8.15 -7.71
C ASN A 225 29.54 -7.40 -8.39
N LEU A 226 28.34 -7.55 -7.84
CA LEU A 226 27.13 -6.86 -8.32
C LEU A 226 26.78 -5.71 -7.37
N LYS A 227 26.28 -4.61 -7.94
CA LYS A 227 25.68 -3.54 -7.16
C LYS A 227 24.17 -3.74 -7.10
N ILE A 228 23.63 -3.79 -5.88
CA ILE A 228 22.19 -3.91 -5.67
C ILE A 228 21.67 -2.73 -4.85
N LYS A 229 20.44 -2.32 -5.15
CA LYS A 229 19.64 -1.44 -4.30
C LYS A 229 18.58 -2.26 -3.61
N ILE A 230 18.50 -2.19 -2.28
CA ILE A 230 17.49 -2.85 -1.46
C ILE A 230 16.53 -1.79 -0.96
N ASP A 231 15.23 -2.01 -1.19
CA ASP A 231 14.13 -1.11 -0.79
C ASP A 231 13.07 -1.83 0.05
N GLY A 232 12.09 -1.08 0.54
CA GLY A 232 10.96 -1.57 1.33
C GLY A 232 11.19 -1.50 2.84
N ILE A 233 10.22 -1.94 3.62
CA ILE A 233 10.40 -2.23 5.06
C ILE A 233 10.96 -3.65 5.20
N LEU A 234 11.61 -3.95 6.31
CA LEU A 234 12.28 -5.25 6.51
C LEU A 234 11.42 -6.46 6.14
N PRO A 235 10.14 -6.57 6.59
CA PRO A 235 9.31 -7.72 6.23
C PRO A 235 8.81 -7.73 4.77
N LEU A 236 8.99 -6.65 4.03
CA LEU A 236 8.56 -6.48 2.64
C LEU A 236 9.75 -5.98 1.80
N SER A 237 10.83 -6.72 1.82
CA SER A 237 12.05 -6.35 1.11
C SER A 237 11.95 -6.60 -0.39
N SER A 238 12.53 -5.70 -1.17
CA SER A 238 12.75 -5.85 -2.59
C SER A 238 14.19 -5.46 -2.94
N PHE A 239 14.71 -5.99 -4.04
CA PHE A 239 16.01 -5.60 -4.56
C PHE A 239 15.94 -5.26 -6.05
N LYS A 240 16.90 -4.49 -6.50
CA LYS A 240 17.14 -4.24 -7.92
C LYS A 240 18.66 -4.23 -8.16
N ILE A 241 19.12 -4.94 -9.18
CA ILE A 241 20.51 -4.87 -9.62
C ILE A 241 20.68 -3.56 -10.40
N GLU A 242 21.71 -2.79 -10.07
CA GLU A 242 22.07 -1.58 -10.81
C GLU A 242 22.71 -1.98 -12.14
N THR A 243 22.15 -1.47 -13.24
CA THR A 243 22.59 -1.73 -14.60
C THR A 243 22.97 -0.42 -15.29
N GLN A 244 23.87 -0.48 -16.27
CA GLN A 244 24.23 0.69 -17.08
C GLN A 244 23.05 1.16 -17.93
N ASN A 245 22.27 0.20 -18.47
CA ASN A 245 21.05 0.48 -19.22
C ASN A 245 19.82 0.05 -18.41
N LYS A 246 18.86 0.94 -18.24
CA LYS A 246 17.61 0.65 -17.49
C LYS A 246 16.78 -0.46 -18.13
N ASP A 247 16.92 -0.66 -19.44
CA ASP A 247 16.17 -1.67 -20.19
C ASP A 247 16.70 -3.10 -19.97
N ASP A 248 17.84 -3.26 -19.32
CA ASP A 248 18.41 -4.58 -18.99
C ASP A 248 17.68 -5.25 -17.82
N TRP A 249 17.04 -4.48 -16.95
CA TRP A 249 16.39 -5.01 -15.74
C TRP A 249 15.33 -6.10 -16.02
N PRO A 250 14.40 -5.95 -16.98
CA PRO A 250 13.44 -7.02 -17.31
C PRO A 250 14.12 -8.32 -17.75
N ILE A 251 15.25 -8.25 -18.45
CA ILE A 251 16.01 -9.42 -18.88
C ILE A 251 16.65 -10.09 -17.68
N ILE A 252 17.32 -9.33 -16.84
CA ILE A 252 18.04 -9.83 -15.64
C ILE A 252 17.05 -10.49 -14.67
N ILE A 253 15.94 -9.84 -14.36
CA ILE A 253 14.96 -10.42 -13.42
C ILE A 253 14.28 -11.67 -14.01
N THR A 254 14.07 -11.71 -15.32
CA THR A 254 13.54 -12.91 -15.99
C THR A 254 14.52 -14.07 -15.86
N TYR A 255 15.80 -13.84 -16.13
CA TYR A 255 16.85 -14.84 -15.96
C TYR A 255 16.97 -15.31 -14.51
N PHE A 256 16.98 -14.39 -13.56
CA PHE A 256 16.98 -14.72 -12.12
C PHE A 256 15.81 -15.63 -11.73
N ILE A 257 14.58 -15.29 -12.15
CA ILE A 257 13.39 -16.08 -11.88
C ILE A 257 13.53 -17.50 -12.47
N GLN A 258 14.04 -17.63 -13.70
CA GLN A 258 14.26 -18.93 -14.35
C GLN A 258 15.27 -19.78 -13.60
N GLU A 259 16.39 -19.21 -13.16
CA GLU A 259 17.42 -19.94 -12.40
C GLU A 259 16.89 -20.40 -11.01
N MET A 260 16.11 -19.55 -10.35
CA MET A 260 15.48 -19.91 -9.08
C MET A 260 14.42 -21.01 -9.25
N LEU A 261 13.65 -20.99 -10.35
CA LEU A 261 12.69 -22.06 -10.67
C LEU A 261 13.37 -23.42 -10.89
N LYS A 262 14.57 -23.46 -11.50
CA LYS A 262 15.36 -24.70 -11.61
C LYS A 262 15.72 -25.28 -10.24
N LYS A 263 15.88 -24.40 -9.23
CA LYS A 263 16.08 -24.78 -7.83
C LYS A 263 14.78 -25.03 -7.08
N LYS A 264 13.63 -25.06 -7.76
CA LYS A 264 12.28 -25.22 -7.18
C LYS A 264 11.85 -24.08 -6.25
N ILE A 265 12.38 -22.89 -6.45
CA ILE A 265 12.05 -21.69 -5.68
C ILE A 265 11.29 -20.73 -6.60
N LEU A 266 10.04 -20.40 -6.23
CA LEU A 266 9.27 -19.37 -6.88
C LEU A 266 9.71 -18.00 -6.33
N ALA A 267 10.65 -17.37 -6.99
CA ALA A 267 11.24 -16.08 -6.61
C ALA A 267 10.80 -14.95 -7.52
N SER A 268 10.99 -13.73 -7.05
CA SER A 268 10.92 -12.48 -7.81
C SER A 268 11.94 -11.49 -7.24
N ASP A 269 11.86 -10.24 -7.63
CA ASP A 269 12.60 -9.13 -7.04
C ASP A 269 12.20 -8.81 -5.58
N ARG A 270 11.32 -9.61 -4.98
CA ARG A 270 10.75 -9.36 -3.64
C ARG A 270 10.74 -10.62 -2.81
N CYS A 271 10.99 -10.45 -1.52
CA CYS A 271 10.77 -11.49 -0.54
C CYS A 271 9.97 -10.92 0.64
N TYR A 272 8.78 -11.48 0.85
CA TYR A 272 7.94 -11.13 1.98
C TYR A 272 8.14 -12.13 3.10
N SER A 273 8.71 -11.65 4.21
CA SER A 273 8.95 -12.50 5.38
C SER A 273 7.66 -13.10 5.90
N ASN A 274 7.69 -14.39 6.21
CA ASN A 274 6.58 -15.07 6.86
C ASN A 274 7.07 -15.97 8.00
N TYR A 275 6.14 -16.33 8.89
CA TYR A 275 6.46 -17.08 10.09
C TYR A 275 6.99 -18.49 9.79
N CYS A 276 6.46 -19.12 8.73
CA CYS A 276 6.79 -20.51 8.37
C CYS A 276 8.13 -20.68 7.64
N GLN A 277 8.76 -19.61 7.16
CA GLN A 277 10.13 -19.70 6.63
C GLN A 277 11.09 -20.10 7.76
N SER A 278 11.68 -21.29 7.68
CA SER A 278 12.74 -21.72 8.57
C SER A 278 14.07 -21.05 8.20
N ASP A 279 15.02 -21.02 9.12
CA ASP A 279 16.34 -20.45 8.84
C ASP A 279 17.06 -21.22 7.72
N GLY A 280 16.97 -22.55 7.70
CA GLY A 280 17.55 -23.38 6.62
C GLY A 280 16.82 -23.26 5.26
N LEU A 281 15.66 -22.60 5.20
CA LEU A 281 15.01 -22.25 3.93
C LEU A 281 15.48 -20.88 3.42
N LEU A 282 15.98 -20.04 4.30
CA LEU A 282 16.47 -18.71 3.96
C LEU A 282 17.93 -18.74 3.50
N ASP A 283 18.71 -19.71 3.98
CA ASP A 283 20.08 -20.01 3.57
C ASP A 283 20.10 -20.77 2.24
#